data_065ae196db27c7357db250d1e5115cd0
#
_entry.id   065ae196db27c7357db250d1e5115cd0
#
_cell.length_a   1.000
_cell.length_b   1.000
_cell.length_c   1.000
_cell.angle_alpha   90.00
_cell.angle_beta   90.00
_cell.angle_gamma   90.00
#
_symmetry.space_group_name_H-M   'P 1'
#
loop_
_entity.id
_entity.type
_entity.pdbx_description
1 polymer ?
#
loop_
_entity_poly.entity_id
_entity_poly.type
_entity_poly.pdbx_seq_one_letter_code
_entity_poly.pdbx_strand_id
1 'polypeptide(L)'
;MDKTILNNKILYKLSFCGLALYSDYCITERLPQINQDFSLIDNLKDGDKIFIDFYTKFDYDIFLHKLENTNKKFNFFICIEPLIDKDKLLLLLKYSYHIFLQNNIYDIPNVHILPIGIRDCENIFPSHKGFNQIYLYNEKKEEREKKHLCLLCFTNHPYRNNCYNYLKDKDYVINLNKLNFRIPLNNLCGYVPIDINYQITHESCYTLCPIGNGIDTHRFFEAIYLNSIPIVVKTNTNFDKLYNIFPCILVDKWEDITKELLINNYNVYNLKLTEFNKKYNNFLTDLDSIYDLLLSL
;
A
#
# COMPACT_ATOMS: atom_id res chain seq x y z
N MET A 1 14.21 -18.63 3.29
CA MET A 1 13.90 -17.90 4.54
C MET A 1 13.37 -18.89 5.55
N ASP A 2 13.92 -18.98 6.73
CA ASP A 2 13.39 -19.88 7.75
C ASP A 2 12.04 -19.32 8.23
N LYS A 3 10.95 -19.94 7.76
CA LYS A 3 9.56 -19.56 8.11
C LYS A 3 9.28 -19.65 9.61
N THR A 4 10.18 -20.28 10.39
CA THR A 4 10.04 -20.44 11.85
C THR A 4 10.34 -19.15 12.64
N ILE A 5 11.14 -18.22 12.10
CA ILE A 5 11.49 -16.96 12.79
C ILE A 5 10.34 -15.94 12.74
N LEU A 6 9.42 -16.09 11.82
CA LEU A 6 8.32 -15.16 11.55
C LEU A 6 6.96 -15.67 12.06
N ASN A 7 6.93 -16.75 12.84
CA ASN A 7 5.73 -17.48 13.26
C ASN A 7 4.77 -16.74 14.23
N ASN A 8 4.90 -15.43 14.40
CA ASN A 8 3.98 -14.65 15.22
C ASN A 8 3.15 -13.68 14.37
N LYS A 9 1.93 -14.10 13.99
CA LYS A 9 0.76 -13.29 13.61
C LYS A 9 0.89 -12.12 12.59
N ILE A 10 2.11 -11.82 12.09
CA ILE A 10 2.38 -10.65 11.21
C ILE A 10 2.37 -11.05 9.72
N LEU A 11 2.27 -12.31 9.39
CA LEU A 11 2.88 -12.95 8.24
C LEU A 11 2.12 -12.87 6.91
N TYR A 12 0.86 -12.51 6.88
CA TYR A 12 0.07 -12.61 5.64
C TYR A 12 -0.73 -11.34 5.36
N LYS A 13 -0.11 -10.18 5.57
CA LYS A 13 -0.77 -8.89 5.41
C LYS A 13 -0.38 -8.24 4.09
N LEU A 14 -1.29 -7.48 3.48
CA LEU A 14 -1.00 -6.69 2.31
C LEU A 14 0.05 -5.61 2.65
N SER A 15 1.29 -5.94 2.40
CA SER A 15 2.45 -5.15 2.75
C SER A 15 3.66 -5.70 1.99
N PHE A 16 4.76 -4.96 1.98
CA PHE A 16 6.00 -5.42 1.34
C PHE A 16 6.46 -6.79 1.90
N CYS A 17 6.57 -6.89 3.22
CA CYS A 17 7.03 -8.13 3.85
C CYS A 17 6.02 -9.27 3.71
N GLY A 18 4.73 -8.98 3.82
CA GLY A 18 3.67 -9.96 3.62
C GLY A 18 3.71 -10.56 2.21
N LEU A 19 3.85 -9.73 1.17
CA LEU A 19 3.96 -10.18 -0.21
C LEU A 19 5.24 -10.99 -0.46
N ALA A 20 6.38 -10.56 0.10
CA ALA A 20 7.62 -11.30 0.00
C ALA A 20 7.51 -12.69 0.65
N LEU A 21 6.82 -12.80 1.79
CA LEU A 21 6.60 -14.08 2.48
C LEU A 21 5.54 -14.98 1.82
N TYR A 22 4.59 -14.37 1.14
CA TYR A 22 3.57 -15.07 0.35
C TYR A 22 4.15 -15.69 -0.92
N SER A 23 5.29 -15.21 -1.38
CA SER A 23 5.95 -15.66 -2.59
C SER A 23 6.88 -16.86 -2.34
N ASP A 24 7.03 -17.70 -3.34
CA ASP A 24 7.89 -18.90 -3.30
C ASP A 24 9.37 -18.52 -3.44
N TYR A 25 9.63 -17.41 -4.13
CA TYR A 25 10.96 -16.85 -4.31
C TYR A 25 10.95 -15.31 -4.25
N CYS A 26 12.01 -14.71 -3.69
CA CYS A 26 12.12 -13.27 -3.53
C CYS A 26 13.43 -12.72 -4.08
N ILE A 27 13.35 -11.62 -4.82
CA ILE A 27 14.50 -10.86 -5.31
C ILE A 27 14.44 -9.48 -4.63
N THR A 28 15.22 -9.30 -3.55
CA THR A 28 15.29 -8.04 -2.81
C THR A 28 16.56 -7.96 -1.97
N GLU A 29 17.18 -6.79 -1.89
CA GLU A 29 18.28 -6.51 -0.96
C GLU A 29 17.79 -6.00 0.41
N ARG A 30 16.49 -5.65 0.50
CA ARG A 30 15.93 -5.10 1.74
C ARG A 30 15.71 -6.15 2.82
N LEU A 31 15.73 -7.43 2.46
CA LEU A 31 15.60 -8.53 3.40
C LEU A 31 16.98 -9.17 3.61
N PRO A 32 17.58 -9.16 4.82
CA PRO A 32 18.98 -9.48 5.06
C PRO A 32 19.39 -10.93 4.79
N GLN A 33 18.49 -11.78 4.34
CA GLN A 33 18.76 -13.21 4.11
C GLN A 33 18.49 -13.66 2.66
N ILE A 34 18.27 -12.72 1.74
CA ILE A 34 17.91 -13.09 0.37
C ILE A 34 19.09 -12.80 -0.55
N ASN A 35 19.69 -13.88 -1.02
CA ASN A 35 20.71 -13.87 -2.05
C ASN A 35 20.06 -13.71 -3.41
N GLN A 36 20.65 -12.88 -4.29
CA GLN A 36 20.29 -12.78 -5.71
C GLN A 36 20.83 -13.99 -6.49
N ASP A 37 20.66 -15.18 -5.94
CA ASP A 37 21.08 -16.42 -6.61
C ASP A 37 19.95 -16.91 -7.52
N PHE A 38 19.99 -16.44 -8.76
CA PHE A 38 19.02 -16.85 -9.77
C PHE A 38 19.05 -18.35 -10.09
N SER A 39 20.05 -19.11 -9.61
CA SER A 39 20.06 -20.58 -9.75
C SER A 39 18.89 -21.24 -9.05
N LEU A 40 18.36 -20.63 -8.00
CA LEU A 40 17.20 -21.12 -7.26
C LEU A 40 15.91 -21.14 -8.09
N ILE A 41 15.84 -20.34 -9.16
CA ILE A 41 14.69 -20.33 -10.09
C ILE A 41 14.49 -21.70 -10.76
N ASP A 42 15.56 -22.47 -10.96
CA ASP A 42 15.48 -23.81 -11.55
C ASP A 42 14.62 -24.76 -10.70
N ASN A 43 14.60 -24.54 -9.38
CA ASN A 43 13.87 -25.38 -8.41
C ASN A 43 12.39 -24.99 -8.30
N LEU A 44 11.99 -23.82 -8.82
CA LEU A 44 10.61 -23.37 -8.78
C LEU A 44 9.75 -24.23 -9.73
N LYS A 45 8.47 -24.34 -9.40
CA LYS A 45 7.47 -25.02 -10.22
C LYS A 45 6.80 -24.01 -11.16
N ASP A 46 6.20 -24.53 -12.21
CA ASP A 46 5.32 -23.75 -13.07
C ASP A 46 4.14 -23.20 -12.24
N GLY A 47 3.89 -21.90 -12.35
CA GLY A 47 2.88 -21.18 -11.57
C GLY A 47 3.33 -20.65 -10.21
N ASP A 48 4.55 -20.94 -9.76
CA ASP A 48 5.06 -20.39 -8.50
C ASP A 48 5.10 -18.85 -8.51
N LYS A 49 5.11 -18.27 -7.32
CA LYS A 49 5.06 -16.81 -7.09
C LYS A 49 6.46 -16.26 -6.88
N ILE A 50 6.83 -15.25 -7.64
CA ILE A 50 8.12 -14.54 -7.52
C ILE A 50 7.87 -13.10 -7.11
N PHE A 51 8.42 -12.70 -5.96
CA PHE A 51 8.42 -11.32 -5.53
C PHE A 51 9.68 -10.60 -6.03
N ILE A 52 9.51 -9.42 -6.64
CA ILE A 52 10.60 -8.59 -7.16
C ILE A 52 10.51 -7.19 -6.54
N ASP A 53 11.60 -6.78 -5.90
CA ASP A 53 11.80 -5.41 -5.43
C ASP A 53 12.75 -4.68 -6.37
N PHE A 54 12.20 -3.84 -7.25
CA PHE A 54 13.00 -3.09 -8.22
C PHE A 54 13.84 -1.95 -7.63
N TYR A 55 13.76 -1.69 -6.32
CA TYR A 55 14.76 -0.86 -5.65
C TYR A 55 16.10 -1.56 -5.49
N THR A 56 16.09 -2.87 -5.61
CA THR A 56 17.27 -3.71 -5.55
C THR A 56 18.03 -3.62 -6.87
N LYS A 57 19.34 -3.42 -6.80
CA LYS A 57 20.21 -3.49 -7.96
C LYS A 57 20.39 -4.96 -8.34
N PHE A 58 19.66 -5.41 -9.33
CA PHE A 58 19.89 -6.73 -9.92
C PHE A 58 19.97 -6.62 -11.43
N ASP A 59 20.66 -7.59 -12.04
CA ASP A 59 20.83 -7.65 -13.49
C ASP A 59 19.55 -8.23 -14.10
N TYR A 60 18.76 -7.34 -14.69
CA TYR A 60 17.48 -7.71 -15.30
C TYR A 60 17.67 -8.63 -16.51
N ASP A 61 18.75 -8.45 -17.28
CA ASP A 61 18.99 -9.25 -18.50
C ASP A 61 19.42 -10.67 -18.11
N ILE A 62 20.27 -10.82 -17.10
CA ILE A 62 20.60 -12.14 -16.54
C ILE A 62 19.35 -12.82 -16.00
N PHE A 63 18.49 -12.09 -15.29
CA PHE A 63 17.24 -12.62 -14.77
C PHE A 63 16.31 -13.12 -15.90
N LEU A 64 16.09 -12.32 -16.95
CA LEU A 64 15.27 -12.71 -18.08
C LEU A 64 15.85 -13.94 -18.79
N HIS A 65 17.18 -13.96 -19.04
CA HIS A 65 17.84 -15.11 -19.62
C HIS A 65 17.66 -16.38 -18.79
N LYS A 66 17.67 -16.23 -17.46
CA LYS A 66 17.40 -17.35 -16.56
C LYS A 66 15.96 -17.86 -16.69
N LEU A 67 14.97 -16.97 -16.77
CA LEU A 67 13.57 -17.34 -16.97
C LEU A 67 13.38 -18.07 -18.32
N GLU A 68 14.01 -17.59 -19.38
CA GLU A 68 13.93 -18.16 -20.71
C GLU A 68 14.37 -19.65 -20.72
N ASN A 69 15.37 -19.99 -19.93
CA ASN A 69 15.91 -21.36 -19.87
C ASN A 69 15.05 -22.32 -19.02
N THR A 70 14.04 -21.83 -18.29
CA THR A 70 13.22 -22.71 -17.42
C THR A 70 12.07 -23.40 -18.14
N ASN A 71 11.61 -22.88 -19.28
CA ASN A 71 10.37 -23.30 -19.97
C ASN A 71 9.13 -23.27 -19.02
N LYS A 72 9.13 -22.41 -18.01
CA LYS A 72 8.08 -22.25 -16.99
C LYS A 72 7.53 -20.84 -17.02
N LYS A 73 6.30 -20.68 -16.53
CA LYS A 73 5.69 -19.37 -16.28
C LYS A 73 5.41 -19.19 -14.80
N PHE A 74 5.48 -17.95 -14.37
CA PHE A 74 5.38 -17.59 -12.95
C PHE A 74 4.32 -16.51 -12.72
N ASN A 75 3.96 -16.29 -11.46
CA ASN A 75 3.16 -15.14 -11.03
C ASN A 75 4.10 -14.14 -10.36
N PHE A 76 4.20 -12.92 -10.89
CA PHE A 76 5.13 -11.92 -10.37
C PHE A 76 4.41 -10.90 -9.49
N PHE A 77 4.97 -10.60 -8.33
CA PHE A 77 4.61 -9.48 -7.48
C PHE A 77 5.73 -8.46 -7.51
N ILE A 78 5.48 -7.30 -8.11
CA ILE A 78 6.52 -6.31 -8.40
C ILE A 78 6.27 -5.05 -7.58
N CYS A 79 7.19 -4.76 -6.67
CA CYS A 79 7.24 -3.53 -5.91
C CYS A 79 8.22 -2.56 -6.57
N ILE A 80 7.76 -1.38 -6.96
CA ILE A 80 8.56 -0.41 -7.69
C ILE A 80 8.14 1.04 -7.40
N GLU A 81 9.15 1.90 -7.25
CA GLU A 81 9.13 3.35 -7.43
C GLU A 81 10.46 3.73 -8.14
N PRO A 82 10.49 4.39 -9.24
CA PRO A 82 9.42 4.87 -10.12
C PRO A 82 8.84 3.76 -11.01
N LEU A 83 8.00 4.14 -11.96
CA LEU A 83 7.33 3.21 -12.89
C LEU A 83 8.32 2.33 -13.65
N ILE A 84 7.97 1.05 -13.80
CA ILE A 84 8.71 0.14 -14.67
C ILE A 84 8.55 0.57 -16.14
N ASP A 85 9.61 0.44 -16.89
CA ASP A 85 9.58 0.61 -18.34
C ASP A 85 8.63 -0.41 -18.98
N LYS A 86 7.77 0.08 -19.90
CA LYS A 86 6.76 -0.76 -20.56
C LYS A 86 7.37 -1.93 -21.33
N ASP A 87 8.52 -1.71 -21.97
CA ASP A 87 9.16 -2.74 -22.79
C ASP A 87 9.71 -3.86 -21.90
N LYS A 88 10.29 -3.53 -20.75
CA LYS A 88 10.70 -4.51 -19.73
C LYS A 88 9.52 -5.32 -19.21
N LEU A 89 8.40 -4.65 -18.97
CA LEU A 89 7.18 -5.32 -18.54
C LEU A 89 6.65 -6.30 -19.60
N LEU A 90 6.65 -5.90 -20.88
CA LEU A 90 6.24 -6.75 -22.00
C LEU A 90 7.18 -7.95 -22.18
N LEU A 91 8.47 -7.80 -21.93
CA LEU A 91 9.41 -8.92 -21.94
C LEU A 91 9.10 -9.91 -20.82
N LEU A 92 8.84 -9.42 -19.60
CA LEU A 92 8.52 -10.29 -18.45
C LEU A 92 7.21 -11.05 -18.64
N LEU A 93 6.23 -10.46 -19.35
CA LEU A 93 4.96 -11.11 -19.67
C LEU A 93 5.10 -12.43 -20.43
N LYS A 94 6.17 -12.61 -21.20
CA LYS A 94 6.42 -13.87 -21.92
C LYS A 94 6.59 -15.06 -20.96
N TYR A 95 7.07 -14.79 -19.75
CA TYR A 95 7.39 -15.78 -18.71
C TYR A 95 6.41 -15.72 -17.53
N SER A 96 5.23 -15.11 -17.71
CA SER A 96 4.24 -14.96 -16.65
C SER A 96 2.87 -15.51 -17.02
N TYR A 97 2.14 -15.94 -15.99
CA TYR A 97 0.68 -16.07 -16.05
C TYR A 97 0.04 -14.72 -15.69
N HIS A 98 0.48 -14.12 -14.58
CA HIS A 98 0.01 -12.84 -14.08
C HIS A 98 1.19 -12.02 -13.55
N ILE A 99 1.12 -10.70 -13.75
CA ILE A 99 2.01 -9.72 -13.14
C ILE A 99 1.17 -8.78 -12.27
N PHE A 100 1.46 -8.73 -10.99
CA PHE A 100 0.90 -7.76 -10.05
C PHE A 100 1.93 -6.66 -9.83
N LEU A 101 1.62 -5.44 -10.28
CA LEU A 101 2.56 -4.33 -10.37
C LEU A 101 2.09 -3.16 -9.49
N GLN A 102 2.91 -2.73 -8.53
CA GLN A 102 2.68 -1.49 -7.80
C GLN A 102 2.71 -0.28 -8.75
N ASN A 103 1.88 0.70 -8.47
CA ASN A 103 1.76 1.92 -9.28
C ASN A 103 1.45 1.65 -10.77
N ASN A 104 0.78 0.55 -11.10
CA ASN A 104 0.46 0.18 -12.48
C ASN A 104 -0.47 1.21 -13.14
N ILE A 105 0.05 1.90 -14.15
CA ILE A 105 -0.72 2.83 -15.00
C ILE A 105 -1.10 2.21 -16.34
N TYR A 106 -0.61 1.01 -16.65
CA TYR A 106 -0.79 0.35 -17.93
C TYR A 106 -2.06 -0.49 -17.93
N ASP A 107 -2.82 -0.41 -19.01
CA ASP A 107 -3.93 -1.33 -19.30
C ASP A 107 -3.42 -2.43 -20.24
N ILE A 108 -2.80 -3.43 -19.67
CA ILE A 108 -2.19 -4.56 -20.40
C ILE A 108 -2.81 -5.86 -19.85
N PRO A 109 -3.28 -6.77 -20.71
CA PRO A 109 -3.80 -8.06 -20.27
C PRO A 109 -2.83 -8.81 -19.37
N ASN A 110 -3.32 -9.42 -18.31
CA ASN A 110 -2.55 -10.13 -17.28
C ASN A 110 -1.57 -9.27 -16.47
N VAL A 111 -1.65 -7.93 -16.57
CA VAL A 111 -0.94 -7.01 -15.69
C VAL A 111 -1.93 -6.32 -14.77
N HIS A 112 -1.95 -6.75 -13.52
CA HIS A 112 -2.87 -6.28 -12.49
C HIS A 112 -2.24 -5.20 -11.62
N ILE A 113 -3.07 -4.41 -10.94
CA ILE A 113 -2.59 -3.44 -9.97
C ILE A 113 -2.26 -4.17 -8.68
N LEU A 114 -1.04 -3.97 -8.15
CA LEU A 114 -0.64 -4.42 -6.84
C LEU A 114 -0.75 -3.26 -5.86
N PRO A 115 -1.64 -3.32 -4.85
CA PRO A 115 -1.70 -2.31 -3.82
C PRO A 115 -0.42 -2.28 -2.98
N ILE A 116 0.04 -1.08 -2.60
CA ILE A 116 1.21 -0.95 -1.72
C ILE A 116 0.93 -1.48 -0.30
N GLY A 117 -0.33 -1.45 0.11
CA GLY A 117 -0.76 -1.90 1.42
C GLY A 117 -0.28 -1.03 2.58
N ILE A 118 -0.28 -1.60 3.77
CA ILE A 118 0.20 -0.93 4.97
C ILE A 118 1.73 -0.99 5.07
N ARG A 119 2.29 -0.07 5.85
CA ARG A 119 3.73 -0.02 6.12
C ARG A 119 4.10 -1.04 7.20
N ASP A 120 5.11 -1.90 6.97
CA ASP A 120 5.41 -3.03 7.87
C ASP A 120 6.86 -3.36 8.17
N CYS A 121 7.83 -2.66 7.75
CA CYS A 121 9.21 -3.15 7.66
C CYS A 121 10.11 -2.91 8.88
N GLU A 122 9.58 -2.85 10.12
CA GLU A 122 10.41 -2.54 11.30
C GLU A 122 11.40 -3.59 11.75
N ASN A 123 10.93 -4.84 11.77
CA ASN A 123 11.76 -5.92 12.29
C ASN A 123 12.88 -6.29 11.33
N ILE A 124 12.83 -5.83 10.10
CA ILE A 124 13.75 -6.14 9.02
C ILE A 124 14.75 -5.01 8.79
N PHE A 125 14.34 -3.78 9.08
CA PHE A 125 15.19 -2.59 8.97
C PHE A 125 15.33 -1.90 10.35
N PRO A 126 16.44 -2.10 11.07
CA PRO A 126 16.66 -1.44 12.38
C PRO A 126 16.59 0.10 12.33
N SER A 127 16.77 0.68 11.14
CA SER A 127 16.64 2.12 10.89
C SER A 127 15.20 2.63 10.79
N HIS A 128 14.21 1.75 10.72
CA HIS A 128 12.81 2.08 10.53
C HIS A 128 11.94 1.64 11.73
N LYS A 129 12.44 1.85 12.95
CA LYS A 129 11.70 1.55 14.19
C LYS A 129 10.37 2.30 14.19
N GLY A 130 9.23 1.64 14.33
CA GLY A 130 7.91 2.26 14.48
C GLY A 130 6.74 1.67 13.66
N PHE A 131 6.96 0.70 12.78
CA PHE A 131 5.97 0.29 11.78
C PHE A 131 4.99 -0.83 12.16
N ASN A 132 5.31 -1.67 13.13
CA ASN A 132 4.37 -2.63 13.69
C ASN A 132 3.30 -1.97 14.60
N GLN A 133 3.42 -0.68 14.82
CA GLN A 133 2.55 0.04 15.76
C GLN A 133 1.10 0.08 15.30
N ILE A 134 0.80 0.04 14.00
CA ILE A 134 -0.59 0.03 13.54
C ILE A 134 -1.34 -1.22 14.02
N TYR A 135 -0.67 -2.37 14.10
CA TYR A 135 -1.26 -3.60 14.64
C TYR A 135 -1.43 -3.54 16.13
N LEU A 136 -0.37 -3.13 16.83
CA LEU A 136 -0.41 -2.96 18.29
C LEU A 136 -1.45 -1.90 18.68
N TYR A 137 -1.58 -0.87 17.86
CA TYR A 137 -2.62 0.12 18.03
C TYR A 137 -4.01 -0.50 17.80
N ASN A 138 -4.19 -1.26 16.73
CA ASN A 138 -5.47 -1.84 16.35
C ASN A 138 -5.92 -2.97 17.31
N GLU A 139 -4.98 -3.78 17.83
CA GLU A 139 -5.26 -4.80 18.85
C GLU A 139 -5.70 -4.19 20.20
N LYS A 140 -5.25 -2.97 20.49
CA LYS A 140 -5.56 -2.24 21.72
C LYS A 140 -6.64 -1.18 21.57
N LYS A 141 -7.12 -0.96 20.32
CA LYS A 141 -8.10 0.10 20.10
C LYS A 141 -9.44 -0.29 20.72
N GLU A 142 -9.95 0.59 21.54
CA GLU A 142 -11.36 0.65 21.90
C GLU A 142 -12.14 1.26 20.73
N GLU A 143 -13.43 0.94 20.58
CA GLU A 143 -14.30 1.70 19.68
C GLU A 143 -14.23 3.18 20.06
N ARG A 144 -13.79 4.01 19.12
CA ARG A 144 -13.64 5.44 19.33
C ARG A 144 -14.67 6.21 18.54
N GLU A 145 -15.26 7.17 19.21
CA GLU A 145 -16.15 8.14 18.58
C GLU A 145 -15.38 8.97 17.54
N LYS A 146 -16.03 9.25 16.40
CA LYS A 146 -15.49 10.15 15.38
C LYS A 146 -15.59 11.59 15.86
N LYS A 147 -14.45 12.22 16.11
CA LYS A 147 -14.34 13.59 16.65
C LYS A 147 -14.05 14.62 15.56
N HIS A 148 -13.48 14.18 14.44
CA HIS A 148 -13.01 15.04 13.36
C HIS A 148 -13.66 14.65 12.05
N LEU A 149 -14.09 15.66 11.27
CA LEU A 149 -14.71 15.37 9.99
C LEU A 149 -13.66 14.93 8.97
N CYS A 150 -12.54 15.64 8.83
CA CYS A 150 -11.51 15.31 7.85
C CYS A 150 -10.10 15.53 8.39
N LEU A 151 -9.19 14.59 8.17
CA LEU A 151 -7.79 14.64 8.59
C LEU A 151 -6.88 15.01 7.43
N LEU A 152 -6.01 16.01 7.66
CA LEU A 152 -4.84 16.33 6.86
C LEU A 152 -3.57 16.03 7.66
N CYS A 153 -2.85 14.97 7.28
CA CYS A 153 -1.59 14.56 7.89
C CYS A 153 -0.70 13.85 6.88
N PHE A 154 0.28 14.55 6.30
CA PHE A 154 1.25 13.97 5.37
C PHE A 154 2.52 14.82 5.29
N THR A 155 3.65 14.19 4.91
CA THR A 155 4.91 14.89 4.68
C THR A 155 4.80 15.89 3.54
N ASN A 156 5.58 16.96 3.61
CA ASN A 156 5.70 17.91 2.51
C ASN A 156 6.28 17.21 1.27
N HIS A 157 5.58 17.32 0.15
CA HIS A 157 5.97 16.77 -1.13
C HIS A 157 5.36 17.61 -2.25
N PRO A 158 6.05 17.87 -3.37
CA PRO A 158 5.51 18.73 -4.44
C PRO A 158 4.12 18.32 -4.93
N TYR A 159 3.86 17.03 -5.11
CA TYR A 159 2.55 16.53 -5.56
C TYR A 159 1.42 16.71 -4.52
N ARG A 160 1.75 17.01 -3.27
CA ARG A 160 0.78 17.24 -2.17
C ARG A 160 0.44 18.69 -1.95
N ASN A 161 1.16 19.61 -2.61
CA ASN A 161 1.01 21.05 -2.40
C ASN A 161 -0.41 21.55 -2.71
N ASN A 162 -1.03 21.07 -3.79
CA ASN A 162 -2.40 21.46 -4.14
C ASN A 162 -3.40 21.05 -3.06
N CYS A 163 -3.35 19.79 -2.60
CA CYS A 163 -4.16 19.31 -1.49
C CYS A 163 -3.94 20.15 -0.22
N TYR A 164 -2.68 20.35 0.16
CA TYR A 164 -2.33 21.11 1.35
C TYR A 164 -2.83 22.55 1.27
N ASN A 165 -2.49 23.27 0.20
CA ASN A 165 -2.81 24.69 0.07
C ASN A 165 -4.32 24.97 0.03
N TYR A 166 -5.10 24.08 -0.54
CA TYR A 166 -6.54 24.24 -0.62
C TYR A 166 -7.24 23.88 0.69
N LEU A 167 -6.80 22.82 1.41
CA LEU A 167 -7.54 22.25 2.54
C LEU A 167 -6.99 22.65 3.92
N LYS A 168 -5.76 23.13 4.02
CA LYS A 168 -5.06 23.38 5.30
C LYS A 168 -5.77 24.31 6.28
N ASP A 169 -6.61 25.21 5.79
CA ASP A 169 -7.27 26.27 6.57
C ASP A 169 -8.81 26.11 6.63
N LYS A 170 -9.34 24.99 6.12
CA LYS A 170 -10.78 24.72 6.18
C LYS A 170 -11.20 24.36 7.62
N ASP A 171 -12.33 24.89 8.07
CA ASP A 171 -12.85 24.68 9.45
C ASP A 171 -13.23 23.25 9.76
N TYR A 172 -13.48 22.43 8.73
CA TYR A 172 -13.82 21.01 8.83
C TYR A 172 -12.61 20.08 8.69
N VAL A 173 -11.40 20.63 8.56
CA VAL A 173 -10.15 19.85 8.41
C VAL A 173 -9.26 20.03 9.62
N ILE A 174 -8.99 18.93 10.34
CA ILE A 174 -7.90 18.93 11.31
C ILE A 174 -6.57 18.79 10.60
N ASN A 175 -5.71 19.79 10.75
CA ASN A 175 -4.41 19.84 10.08
C ASN A 175 -3.28 19.55 11.07
N LEU A 176 -2.82 18.31 11.13
CA LEU A 176 -1.74 17.91 12.03
C LEU A 176 -0.37 18.44 11.61
N ASN A 177 -0.21 18.86 10.36
CA ASN A 177 1.06 19.45 9.89
C ASN A 177 1.33 20.84 10.52
N LYS A 178 0.30 21.49 11.10
CA LYS A 178 0.47 22.75 11.86
C LYS A 178 0.99 22.54 13.28
N LEU A 179 0.92 21.32 13.80
CA LEU A 179 1.33 21.01 15.16
C LEU A 179 2.85 20.78 15.18
N ASN A 180 3.57 21.64 15.92
CA ASN A 180 5.01 21.49 16.11
C ASN A 180 5.29 20.42 17.17
N PHE A 181 5.34 19.16 16.76
CA PHE A 181 5.83 18.09 17.62
C PHE A 181 7.37 18.14 17.66
N ARG A 182 7.97 18.57 18.78
CA ARG A 182 9.40 18.50 19.04
C ARG A 182 9.77 17.06 19.43
N ILE A 183 9.84 16.15 18.47
CA ILE A 183 10.17 14.75 18.69
C ILE A 183 11.36 14.37 17.80
N PRO A 184 12.30 13.52 18.26
CA PRO A 184 13.42 13.04 17.46
C PRO A 184 12.92 12.36 16.16
N LEU A 185 13.60 12.62 15.06
CA LEU A 185 13.26 12.22 13.68
C LEU A 185 12.92 10.73 13.49
N ASN A 186 13.31 9.86 14.41
CA ASN A 186 13.24 8.41 14.26
C ASN A 186 11.84 7.79 14.47
N ASN A 187 10.87 8.56 14.97
CA ASN A 187 9.51 8.08 15.28
C ASN A 187 8.41 8.89 14.58
N LEU A 188 8.71 9.58 13.50
CA LEU A 188 7.80 10.53 12.87
C LEU A 188 7.15 9.94 11.60
N CYS A 189 5.84 9.83 11.57
CA CYS A 189 5.09 9.79 10.32
C CYS A 189 4.91 11.25 9.86
N GLY A 190 5.90 11.79 9.13
CA GLY A 190 5.89 13.16 8.59
C GLY A 190 6.05 14.19 9.69
N TYR A 191 6.32 14.48 10.68
CA TYR A 191 6.34 15.46 11.78
C TYR A 191 5.36 15.15 12.94
N VAL A 192 4.53 14.11 12.83
CA VAL A 192 3.59 13.69 13.86
C VAL A 192 4.01 12.33 14.40
N PRO A 193 4.03 12.10 15.73
CA PRO A 193 4.22 10.78 16.30
C PRO A 193 3.24 9.78 15.69
N ILE A 194 3.71 8.58 15.41
CA ILE A 194 2.95 7.60 14.66
C ILE A 194 1.70 7.16 15.42
N ASP A 195 1.78 7.01 16.72
CA ASP A 195 0.67 6.69 17.64
C ASP A 195 -0.40 7.78 17.65
N ILE A 196 0.02 9.05 17.69
CA ILE A 196 -0.90 10.20 17.59
C ILE A 196 -1.54 10.24 16.20
N ASN A 197 -0.77 10.01 15.14
CA ASN A 197 -1.32 9.97 13.78
C ASN A 197 -2.37 8.87 13.64
N TYR A 198 -2.12 7.66 14.14
CA TYR A 198 -3.07 6.56 14.09
C TYR A 198 -4.31 6.83 14.96
N GLN A 199 -4.12 7.41 16.15
CA GLN A 199 -5.23 7.80 17.00
C GLN A 199 -6.16 8.80 16.29
N ILE A 200 -5.60 9.90 15.77
CA ILE A 200 -6.38 10.94 15.09
C ILE A 200 -6.99 10.42 13.78
N THR A 201 -6.30 9.53 13.06
CA THR A 201 -6.87 8.86 11.90
C THR A 201 -8.11 8.05 12.29
N HIS A 202 -8.02 7.26 13.35
CA HIS A 202 -9.14 6.48 13.86
C HIS A 202 -10.31 7.36 14.33
N GLU A 203 -10.03 8.51 14.96
CA GLU A 203 -11.02 9.48 15.41
C GLU A 203 -11.55 10.40 14.30
N SER A 204 -11.06 10.25 13.04
CA SER A 204 -11.50 11.03 11.88
C SER A 204 -12.47 10.25 11.00
N CYS A 205 -13.53 10.92 10.51
CA CYS A 205 -14.44 10.34 9.54
C CYS A 205 -13.72 10.05 8.23
N TYR A 206 -12.91 11.01 7.78
CA TYR A 206 -12.20 10.99 6.51
C TYR A 206 -10.71 11.28 6.68
N THR A 207 -9.89 10.70 5.80
CA THR A 207 -8.45 10.97 5.74
C THR A 207 -8.04 11.33 4.32
N LEU A 208 -7.37 12.48 4.14
CA LEU A 208 -6.82 12.91 2.86
C LEU A 208 -5.61 12.05 2.49
N CYS A 209 -5.66 11.43 1.32
CA CYS A 209 -4.64 10.51 0.83
C CYS A 209 -4.06 10.99 -0.52
N PRO A 210 -3.35 12.14 -0.55
CA PRO A 210 -2.72 12.60 -1.79
C PRO A 210 -1.58 11.67 -2.18
N ILE A 211 -1.33 11.57 -3.50
CA ILE A 211 -0.20 10.83 -4.07
C ILE A 211 1.13 11.31 -3.49
N GLY A 212 2.14 10.46 -3.58
CA GLY A 212 3.50 10.76 -3.11
C GLY A 212 4.52 10.53 -4.22
N ASN A 213 5.57 9.77 -3.93
CA ASN A 213 6.51 9.31 -4.96
C ASN A 213 5.82 8.38 -5.97
N GLY A 214 4.92 7.52 -5.47
CA GLY A 214 4.03 6.71 -6.29
C GLY A 214 2.59 7.24 -6.26
N ILE A 215 1.76 6.68 -7.14
CA ILE A 215 0.32 6.95 -7.18
C ILE A 215 -0.33 6.43 -5.91
N ASP A 216 0.03 5.21 -5.51
CA ASP A 216 -0.46 4.57 -4.31
C ASP A 216 0.29 5.01 -3.06
N THR A 217 -0.40 5.06 -1.93
CA THR A 217 0.22 5.46 -0.67
C THR A 217 -0.24 4.57 0.49
N HIS A 218 0.67 4.24 1.39
CA HIS A 218 0.36 3.50 2.62
C HIS A 218 -0.80 4.13 3.42
N ARG A 219 -0.89 5.46 3.40
CA ARG A 219 -1.95 6.20 4.12
C ARG A 219 -3.36 5.80 3.70
N PHE A 220 -3.56 5.46 2.43
CA PHE A 220 -4.84 4.99 1.92
C PHE A 220 -5.29 3.71 2.66
N PHE A 221 -4.40 2.74 2.77
CA PHE A 221 -4.68 1.46 3.43
C PHE A 221 -4.69 1.60 4.95
N GLU A 222 -3.80 2.43 5.51
CA GLU A 222 -3.80 2.75 6.93
C GLU A 222 -5.12 3.41 7.37
N ALA A 223 -5.69 4.30 6.54
CA ALA A 223 -6.99 4.91 6.81
C ALA A 223 -8.11 3.85 6.87
N ILE A 224 -8.21 2.97 5.87
CA ILE A 224 -9.19 1.88 5.85
C ILE A 224 -9.04 1.00 7.09
N TYR A 225 -7.80 0.60 7.40
CA TYR A 225 -7.48 -0.24 8.55
C TYR A 225 -7.86 0.40 9.90
N LEU A 226 -7.80 1.73 9.98
CA LEU A 226 -8.17 2.51 11.15
C LEU A 226 -9.63 3.03 11.10
N ASN A 227 -10.46 2.45 10.24
CA ASN A 227 -11.87 2.82 10.08
C ASN A 227 -12.09 4.30 9.73
N SER A 228 -11.19 4.90 8.97
CA SER A 228 -11.36 6.23 8.37
C SER A 228 -11.51 6.11 6.85
N ILE A 229 -12.42 6.85 6.26
CA ILE A 229 -12.70 6.80 4.82
C ILE A 229 -11.63 7.58 4.06
N PRO A 230 -10.81 6.95 3.19
CA PRO A 230 -9.83 7.68 2.39
C PRO A 230 -10.50 8.61 1.38
N ILE A 231 -9.88 9.76 1.14
CA ILE A 231 -10.23 10.66 0.02
C ILE A 231 -9.04 10.74 -0.91
N VAL A 232 -9.25 10.44 -2.19
CA VAL A 232 -8.23 10.46 -3.25
C VAL A 232 -8.73 11.23 -4.46
N VAL A 233 -7.79 11.74 -5.27
CA VAL A 233 -8.09 12.37 -6.56
C VAL A 233 -7.87 11.34 -7.67
N LYS A 234 -8.73 11.32 -8.67
CA LYS A 234 -8.59 10.48 -9.86
C LYS A 234 -7.24 10.70 -10.52
N THR A 235 -6.62 9.63 -10.90
CA THR A 235 -5.34 9.66 -11.63
C THR A 235 -5.54 9.73 -13.14
N ASN A 236 -6.77 9.41 -13.60
CA ASN A 236 -7.13 9.22 -15.01
C ASN A 236 -6.25 8.14 -15.70
N THR A 237 -5.86 7.15 -14.94
CA THR A 237 -5.10 5.99 -15.39
C THR A 237 -5.82 4.69 -15.02
N ASN A 238 -5.26 3.55 -15.44
CA ASN A 238 -5.75 2.24 -15.04
C ASN A 238 -5.85 2.07 -13.51
N PHE A 239 -5.02 2.79 -12.75
CA PHE A 239 -4.98 2.71 -11.29
C PHE A 239 -6.31 3.08 -10.61
N ASP A 240 -7.14 3.91 -11.23
CA ASP A 240 -8.45 4.28 -10.69
C ASP A 240 -9.40 3.08 -10.54
N LYS A 241 -9.17 1.98 -11.28
CA LYS A 241 -9.90 0.72 -11.10
C LYS A 241 -9.77 0.19 -9.68
N LEU A 242 -8.59 0.32 -9.08
CA LEU A 242 -8.35 -0.07 -7.69
C LEU A 242 -9.22 0.74 -6.73
N TYR A 243 -9.26 2.06 -6.87
CA TYR A 243 -10.06 2.92 -5.99
C TYR A 243 -11.56 2.65 -6.04
N ASN A 244 -12.07 2.14 -7.18
CA ASN A 244 -13.49 1.79 -7.30
C ASN A 244 -13.90 0.58 -6.45
N ILE A 245 -12.94 -0.26 -6.03
CA ILE A 245 -13.22 -1.44 -5.20
C ILE A 245 -13.25 -1.06 -3.72
N PHE A 246 -12.41 -0.11 -3.33
CA PHE A 246 -12.24 0.26 -1.93
C PHE A 246 -13.29 1.29 -1.48
N PRO A 247 -13.66 1.29 -0.19
CA PRO A 247 -14.57 2.27 0.39
C PRO A 247 -13.86 3.63 0.53
N CYS A 248 -13.71 4.35 -0.56
CA CYS A 248 -13.08 5.68 -0.60
C CYS A 248 -13.94 6.70 -1.33
N ILE A 249 -13.71 7.98 -1.09
CA ILE A 249 -14.23 9.06 -1.93
C ILE A 249 -13.20 9.36 -3.02
N LEU A 250 -13.62 9.21 -4.27
CA LEU A 250 -12.84 9.52 -5.46
C LEU A 250 -13.37 10.81 -6.08
N VAL A 251 -12.57 11.88 -6.05
CA VAL A 251 -12.91 13.21 -6.59
C VAL A 251 -12.07 13.53 -7.82
N ASP A 252 -12.51 14.50 -8.65
CA ASP A 252 -11.74 14.93 -9.81
C ASP A 252 -10.58 15.86 -9.39
N LYS A 253 -10.78 16.66 -8.35
CA LYS A 253 -9.79 17.61 -7.80
C LYS A 253 -10.05 17.89 -6.32
N TRP A 254 -9.06 18.41 -5.61
CA TRP A 254 -9.17 18.70 -4.18
C TRP A 254 -10.23 19.78 -3.86
N GLU A 255 -10.50 20.67 -4.82
CA GLU A 255 -11.52 21.71 -4.71
C GLU A 255 -12.95 21.17 -4.62
N ASP A 256 -13.20 19.94 -5.07
CA ASP A 256 -14.51 19.31 -4.99
C ASP A 256 -14.86 18.88 -3.56
N ILE A 257 -13.88 18.86 -2.64
CA ILE A 257 -14.08 18.49 -1.25
C ILE A 257 -14.68 19.66 -0.48
N THR A 258 -15.97 19.56 -0.20
CA THR A 258 -16.70 20.53 0.63
C THR A 258 -17.20 19.89 1.92
N LYS A 259 -17.51 20.70 2.90
CA LYS A 259 -18.07 20.22 4.18
C LYS A 259 -19.39 19.48 3.96
N GLU A 260 -20.24 20.00 3.08
CA GLU A 260 -21.52 19.41 2.70
C GLU A 260 -21.35 18.05 2.04
N LEU A 261 -20.39 17.92 1.10
CA LEU A 261 -20.06 16.65 0.46
C LEU A 261 -19.74 15.60 1.52
N LEU A 262 -18.87 15.94 2.46
CA LEU A 262 -18.41 15.00 3.49
C LEU A 262 -19.55 14.61 4.45
N ILE A 263 -20.33 15.57 4.93
CA ILE A 263 -21.44 15.31 5.85
C ILE A 263 -22.50 14.44 5.17
N ASN A 264 -22.91 14.79 3.96
CA ASN A 264 -24.00 14.12 3.27
C ASN A 264 -23.67 12.68 2.85
N ASN A 265 -22.39 12.37 2.65
CA ASN A 265 -21.94 11.06 2.20
C ASN A 265 -21.41 10.15 3.32
N TYR A 266 -21.24 10.65 4.54
CA TYR A 266 -20.58 9.90 5.61
C TYR A 266 -21.24 8.54 5.87
N ASN A 267 -22.54 8.52 6.09
CA ASN A 267 -23.24 7.28 6.42
C ASN A 267 -23.13 6.21 5.33
N VAL A 268 -23.20 6.62 4.05
CA VAL A 268 -23.07 5.71 2.91
C VAL A 268 -21.67 5.10 2.85
N TYR A 269 -20.63 5.91 2.95
CA TYR A 269 -19.25 5.42 2.87
C TYR A 269 -18.82 4.68 4.13
N ASN A 270 -19.33 5.08 5.30
CA ASN A 270 -19.07 4.36 6.54
C ASN A 270 -19.69 2.96 6.53
N LEU A 271 -20.90 2.81 5.98
CA LEU A 271 -21.51 1.51 5.77
C LEU A 271 -20.67 0.65 4.82
N LYS A 272 -20.26 1.20 3.67
CA LYS A 272 -19.37 0.50 2.72
C LYS A 272 -18.07 0.05 3.38
N LEU A 273 -17.46 0.91 4.21
CA LEU A 273 -16.22 0.59 4.93
C LEU A 273 -16.44 -0.54 5.94
N THR A 274 -17.55 -0.51 6.67
CA THR A 274 -17.91 -1.55 7.64
C THR A 274 -18.15 -2.89 6.95
N GLU A 275 -18.90 -2.90 5.85
CA GLU A 275 -19.17 -4.11 5.05
C GLU A 275 -17.88 -4.66 4.43
N PHE A 276 -17.02 -3.78 3.91
CA PHE A 276 -15.73 -4.15 3.36
C PHE A 276 -14.84 -4.82 4.42
N ASN A 277 -14.68 -4.19 5.57
CA ASN A 277 -13.89 -4.73 6.68
C ASN A 277 -14.46 -6.05 7.21
N LYS A 278 -15.77 -6.22 7.24
CA LYS A 278 -16.45 -7.46 7.62
C LYS A 278 -16.22 -8.57 6.60
N LYS A 279 -16.36 -8.25 5.30
CA LYS A 279 -16.22 -9.21 4.20
C LYS A 279 -14.80 -9.78 4.12
N TYR A 280 -13.81 -8.92 4.25
CA TYR A 280 -12.41 -9.27 4.07
C TYR A 280 -11.67 -9.50 5.39
N ASN A 281 -12.39 -9.64 6.51
CA ASN A 281 -11.87 -9.94 7.86
C ASN A 281 -10.59 -9.16 8.20
N ASN A 282 -10.66 -7.82 8.05
CA ASN A 282 -9.48 -6.99 8.01
C ASN A 282 -8.63 -7.28 6.76
N PHE A 283 -9.16 -6.89 5.60
CA PHE A 283 -8.62 -7.02 4.24
C PHE A 283 -7.08 -7.12 4.13
N LEU A 284 -6.37 -6.48 5.04
CA LEU A 284 -4.92 -6.45 5.03
C LEU A 284 -4.24 -7.72 5.57
N THR A 285 -5.02 -8.74 5.96
CA THR A 285 -4.48 -9.95 6.61
C THR A 285 -4.67 -11.25 5.83
N ASP A 286 -5.42 -11.22 4.73
CA ASP A 286 -5.69 -12.41 3.91
C ASP A 286 -5.24 -12.17 2.45
N LEU A 287 -4.02 -12.56 2.16
CA LEU A 287 -3.41 -12.38 0.84
C LEU A 287 -4.05 -13.26 -0.24
N ASP A 288 -4.65 -14.39 0.09
CA ASP A 288 -5.34 -15.23 -0.90
C ASP A 288 -6.62 -14.54 -1.37
N SER A 289 -7.43 -14.01 -0.45
CA SER A 289 -8.62 -13.21 -0.81
C SER A 289 -8.26 -11.93 -1.58
N ILE A 290 -7.11 -11.32 -1.26
CA ILE A 290 -6.61 -10.16 -2.00
C ILE A 290 -6.19 -10.57 -3.42
N TYR A 291 -5.49 -11.68 -3.55
CA TYR A 291 -5.06 -12.20 -4.84
C TYR A 291 -6.26 -12.45 -5.76
N ASP A 292 -7.29 -13.11 -5.27
CA ASP A 292 -8.52 -13.38 -6.02
C ASP A 292 -9.25 -12.07 -6.40
N LEU A 293 -9.29 -11.12 -5.49
CA LEU A 293 -9.87 -9.79 -5.76
C LEU A 293 -9.11 -9.05 -6.87
N LEU A 294 -7.78 -9.08 -6.84
CA LEU A 294 -6.94 -8.40 -7.82
C LEU A 294 -7.01 -9.05 -9.21
N LEU A 295 -7.24 -10.37 -9.27
CA LEU A 295 -7.50 -11.07 -10.53
C LEU A 295 -8.83 -10.67 -11.16
N SER A 296 -9.80 -10.24 -10.35
CA SER A 296 -11.13 -9.82 -10.82
C SER A 296 -11.17 -8.39 -11.38
N LEU A 297 -10.09 -7.63 -11.27
CA LEU A 297 -9.88 -6.28 -11.78
C LEU A 297 -9.44 -6.26 -13.23
#